data_830a796e1f799b278c9e04977f7567cf
#
_entry.id   830a796e1f799b278c9e04977f7567cf
#
_cell.length_a   1.000
_cell.length_b   1.000
_cell.length_c   1.000
_cell.angle_alpha   90.00
_cell.angle_beta   90.00
_cell.angle_gamma   90.00
#
_symmetry.space_group_name_H-M   'P 1'
#
loop_
_entity.id
_entity.type
_entity.pdbx_description
1 polymer ?
#
loop_
_entity_poly.entity_id
_entity_poly.type
_entity_poly.pdbx_seq_one_letter_code
_entity_poly.pdbx_strand_id
1 'polypeptide(L)'
;KAAVARLQDLYATASKFLSESFSDAILNGQPDARIRAFYPEIRFTTTSYAKTDSRLSFGHVAEPGTYSTTVTRPDLFEHYLIQQIGLLITNHGVPVSIGVSSTEMPVHFAVANDANVSVPQDGSLDFTLRDSFDVPDLATTHDSIVNGNEFHYPDGSRPLAPFTAQRVDYSLARLSHYTATAAEHFQNHVLFTNYQFYVEEFEAYARQVLADPDSGYTSFVGTGNIEITEPTAPLPVPAKLPQMPTYHLKRKGGGGITLVNIGVGPSNAKTATDHIAVLRPHAWLMVGHCAGLRNSQRLGDYVLAHAYLREDHVLDDDLPVWVPIPALAEIQIALETAVANVTEL
;
A
#
# COMPACT_ATOMS: atom_id res chain seq x y z
N LYS A 1 -15.43 8.08 12.89
CA LYS A 1 -16.27 8.08 11.68
C LYS A 1 -16.44 9.51 11.12
N ALA A 2 -16.97 10.50 11.89
CA ALA A 2 -17.17 11.87 11.39
C ALA A 2 -15.87 12.48 10.84
N ALA A 3 -14.72 12.29 11.49
CA ALA A 3 -13.43 12.77 11.01
C ALA A 3 -13.06 12.17 9.64
N VAL A 4 -13.29 10.87 9.46
CA VAL A 4 -12.99 10.20 8.18
C VAL A 4 -13.94 10.64 7.09
N ALA A 5 -15.23 10.78 7.38
CA ALA A 5 -16.19 11.37 6.43
C ALA A 5 -15.78 12.78 5.97
N ARG A 6 -15.25 13.61 6.90
CA ARG A 6 -14.72 14.92 6.54
C ARG A 6 -13.46 14.86 5.67
N LEU A 7 -12.56 13.90 5.93
CA LEU A 7 -11.40 13.66 5.05
C LEU A 7 -11.84 13.24 3.64
N GLN A 8 -12.83 12.35 3.54
CA GLN A 8 -13.39 11.91 2.27
C GLN A 8 -14.00 13.06 1.48
N ASP A 9 -14.79 13.90 2.13
CA ASP A 9 -15.40 15.08 1.51
C ASP A 9 -14.36 16.09 1.00
N LEU A 10 -13.35 16.41 1.81
CA LEU A 10 -12.27 17.31 1.41
C LEU A 10 -11.44 16.74 0.25
N TYR A 11 -11.09 15.46 0.31
CA TYR A 11 -10.34 14.80 -0.76
C TYR A 11 -11.13 14.73 -2.06
N ALA A 12 -12.39 14.34 -2.00
CA ALA A 12 -13.25 14.24 -3.17
C ALA A 12 -13.47 15.61 -3.82
N THR A 13 -13.66 16.66 -3.01
CA THR A 13 -13.78 18.04 -3.51
C THR A 13 -12.53 18.50 -4.24
N ALA A 14 -11.34 18.28 -3.65
CA ALA A 14 -10.06 18.67 -4.26
C ALA A 14 -9.78 17.88 -5.54
N SER A 15 -9.96 16.56 -5.50
CA SER A 15 -9.74 15.69 -6.65
C SER A 15 -10.68 16.00 -7.81
N LYS A 16 -11.97 16.17 -7.52
CA LYS A 16 -12.98 16.55 -8.53
C LYS A 16 -12.66 17.89 -9.17
N PHE A 17 -12.30 18.89 -8.37
CA PHE A 17 -11.92 20.21 -8.88
C PHE A 17 -10.74 20.12 -9.85
N LEU A 18 -9.70 19.34 -9.53
CA LEU A 18 -8.54 19.15 -10.41
C LEU A 18 -8.91 18.40 -11.69
N SER A 19 -9.71 17.33 -11.61
CA SER A 19 -10.14 16.56 -12.76
C SER A 19 -11.00 17.39 -13.73
N GLU A 20 -11.94 18.15 -13.21
CA GLU A 20 -12.79 19.04 -14.01
C GLU A 20 -11.96 20.16 -14.67
N SER A 21 -11.06 20.79 -13.92
CA SER A 21 -10.17 21.84 -14.43
C SER A 21 -9.19 21.31 -15.48
N PHE A 22 -8.69 20.08 -15.31
CA PHE A 22 -7.83 19.45 -16.30
C PHE A 22 -8.58 19.11 -17.58
N SER A 23 -9.81 18.58 -17.45
CA SER A 23 -10.67 18.32 -18.61
C SER A 23 -11.02 19.61 -19.38
N ASP A 24 -11.29 20.69 -18.65
CA ASP A 24 -11.53 22.00 -19.24
C ASP A 24 -10.29 22.52 -19.99
N ALA A 25 -9.10 22.37 -19.41
CA ALA A 25 -7.86 22.76 -20.05
C ALA A 25 -7.54 21.95 -21.32
N ILE A 26 -7.91 20.68 -21.37
CA ILE A 26 -7.78 19.87 -22.61
C ILE A 26 -8.72 20.41 -23.70
N LEU A 27 -9.91 20.84 -23.35
CA LEU A 27 -10.92 21.30 -24.32
C LEU A 27 -10.71 22.74 -24.78
N ASN A 28 -10.33 23.63 -23.86
CA ASN A 28 -10.31 25.07 -24.05
C ASN A 28 -8.91 25.70 -24.09
N GLY A 29 -7.86 24.88 -23.86
CA GLY A 29 -6.48 25.33 -23.85
C GLY A 29 -5.97 25.73 -22.47
N GLN A 30 -4.79 26.31 -22.45
CA GLN A 30 -4.07 26.67 -21.23
C GLN A 30 -4.88 27.61 -20.33
N PRO A 31 -5.04 27.30 -19.04
CA PRO A 31 -5.68 28.19 -18.07
C PRO A 31 -4.91 29.52 -17.90
N ASP A 32 -5.63 30.61 -17.64
CA ASP A 32 -5.04 31.94 -17.39
C ASP A 32 -4.18 32.00 -16.13
N ALA A 33 -4.43 31.14 -15.17
CA ALA A 33 -3.71 31.06 -13.92
C ALA A 33 -3.46 29.58 -13.53
N ARG A 34 -2.39 29.36 -12.75
CA ARG A 34 -2.06 28.03 -12.23
C ARG A 34 -3.16 27.53 -11.30
N ILE A 35 -3.67 26.35 -11.60
CA ILE A 35 -4.73 25.68 -10.85
C ILE A 35 -4.10 24.82 -9.78
N ARG A 36 -4.58 24.97 -8.53
CA ARG A 36 -4.07 24.27 -7.35
C ARG A 36 -5.19 23.70 -6.52
N ALA A 37 -4.96 22.50 -5.99
CA ALA A 37 -5.73 21.94 -4.89
C ALA A 37 -4.77 21.33 -3.86
N PHE A 38 -5.26 21.10 -2.66
CA PHE A 38 -4.44 20.67 -1.53
C PHE A 38 -5.02 19.42 -0.89
N TYR A 39 -4.12 18.56 -0.38
CA TYR A 39 -4.55 17.38 0.37
C TYR A 39 -5.24 17.75 1.68
N PRO A 40 -6.20 16.96 2.14
CA PRO A 40 -6.65 17.05 3.52
C PRO A 40 -5.56 16.64 4.50
N GLU A 41 -5.64 17.16 5.72
CA GLU A 41 -4.71 16.79 6.80
C GLU A 41 -5.46 16.39 8.08
N ILE A 42 -4.79 15.54 8.86
CA ILE A 42 -5.10 15.28 10.26
C ILE A 42 -4.07 16.04 11.09
N ARG A 43 -4.53 16.88 12.01
CA ARG A 43 -3.69 17.59 12.96
C ARG A 43 -4.12 17.26 14.40
N PHE A 44 -3.15 17.06 15.25
CA PHE A 44 -3.34 16.60 16.61
C PHE A 44 -2.34 17.31 17.53
N THR A 45 -2.81 17.85 18.66
CA THR A 45 -1.93 18.51 19.63
C THR A 45 -2.20 17.95 21.02
N THR A 46 -1.13 17.50 21.69
CA THR A 46 -1.18 17.07 23.08
C THR A 46 -0.16 17.82 23.92
N THR A 47 -0.52 18.13 25.16
CA THR A 47 0.34 18.80 26.15
C THR A 47 0.86 17.84 27.22
N SER A 48 0.45 16.59 27.18
CA SER A 48 0.81 15.58 28.17
C SER A 48 1.25 14.27 27.51
N TYR A 49 2.06 13.51 28.25
CA TYR A 49 2.40 12.13 27.87
C TYR A 49 1.17 11.24 27.98
N ALA A 50 1.00 10.35 27.00
CA ALA A 50 -0.08 9.37 27.03
C ALA A 50 0.14 8.36 28.16
N LYS A 51 -0.94 7.94 28.81
CA LYS A 51 -0.97 6.72 29.60
C LYS A 51 -1.31 5.55 28.69
N THR A 52 -0.35 5.12 27.89
CA THR A 52 -0.55 4.02 26.96
C THR A 52 -0.26 2.68 27.62
N ASP A 53 -1.08 1.69 27.32
CA ASP A 53 -0.68 0.29 27.47
C ASP A 53 0.44 0.03 26.43
N SER A 54 1.59 -0.44 26.90
CA SER A 54 2.74 -0.74 26.03
C SER A 54 2.44 -1.80 24.95
N ARG A 55 1.34 -2.53 25.07
CA ARG A 55 0.83 -3.47 24.09
C ARG A 55 0.11 -2.78 22.92
N LEU A 56 -0.28 -1.52 23.07
CA LEU A 56 -0.96 -0.71 22.06
C LEU A 56 0.03 0.27 21.43
N SER A 57 0.96 -0.24 20.62
CA SER A 57 2.01 0.55 19.99
C SER A 57 1.51 1.50 18.87
N PHE A 58 0.23 1.44 18.53
CA PHE A 58 -0.36 2.25 17.46
C PHE A 58 -1.36 3.28 18.01
N GLY A 59 -1.57 4.37 17.26
CA GLY A 59 -2.51 5.42 17.63
C GLY A 59 -2.09 6.20 18.89
N HIS A 60 -0.78 6.40 19.10
CA HIS A 60 -0.27 7.27 20.14
C HIS A 60 0.95 8.05 19.66
N VAL A 61 1.27 9.14 20.34
CA VAL A 61 2.50 9.91 20.16
C VAL A 61 3.31 9.87 21.45
N ALA A 62 4.64 9.77 21.29
CA ALA A 62 5.54 9.55 22.43
C ALA A 62 5.72 10.79 23.31
N GLU A 63 5.60 12.00 22.75
CA GLU A 63 5.91 13.26 23.43
C GLU A 63 4.83 14.30 23.23
N PRO A 64 4.68 15.25 24.16
CA PRO A 64 3.85 16.43 23.94
C PRO A 64 4.29 17.22 22.71
N GLY A 65 3.35 17.75 21.95
CA GLY A 65 3.63 18.50 20.74
C GLY A 65 2.43 18.54 19.78
N THR A 66 2.65 19.18 18.65
CA THR A 66 1.73 19.17 17.51
C THR A 66 2.21 18.18 16.48
N TYR A 67 1.31 17.34 16.01
CA TYR A 67 1.57 16.31 15.01
C TYR A 67 0.60 16.49 13.84
N SER A 68 1.07 16.24 12.63
CA SER A 68 0.23 16.30 11.44
C SER A 68 0.59 15.24 10.42
N THR A 69 -0.35 14.92 9.56
CA THR A 69 -0.12 14.11 8.37
C THR A 69 -1.11 14.51 7.28
N THR A 70 -0.65 14.56 6.06
CA THR A 70 -1.51 14.67 4.88
C THR A 70 -2.11 13.32 4.54
N VAL A 71 -3.32 13.31 4.00
CA VAL A 71 -4.09 12.09 3.70
C VAL A 71 -4.50 12.07 2.24
N THR A 72 -4.23 10.96 1.57
CA THR A 72 -4.80 10.63 0.27
C THR A 72 -5.71 9.41 0.38
N ARG A 73 -6.61 9.24 -0.59
CA ARG A 73 -7.50 8.08 -0.72
C ARG A 73 -8.13 7.65 0.60
N PRO A 74 -8.78 8.57 1.34
CA PRO A 74 -9.41 8.23 2.60
C PRO A 74 -10.58 7.23 2.46
N ASP A 75 -11.08 6.99 1.26
CA ASP A 75 -11.98 5.91 0.88
C ASP A 75 -11.27 4.54 1.00
N LEU A 76 -10.12 4.38 0.36
CA LEU A 76 -9.30 3.16 0.39
C LEU A 76 -8.83 2.82 1.80
N PHE A 77 -8.46 3.83 2.58
CA PHE A 77 -7.92 3.68 3.93
C PHE A 77 -8.96 3.90 5.05
N GLU A 78 -10.26 3.85 4.75
CA GLU A 78 -11.32 4.19 5.72
C GLU A 78 -11.20 3.43 7.03
N HIS A 79 -11.09 2.10 6.95
CA HIS A 79 -11.02 1.25 8.14
C HIS A 79 -9.79 1.58 9.01
N TYR A 80 -8.63 1.70 8.38
CA TYR A 80 -7.38 2.08 9.04
C TYR A 80 -7.49 3.45 9.72
N LEU A 81 -8.02 4.46 9.03
CA LEU A 81 -8.17 5.82 9.56
C LEU A 81 -9.15 5.87 10.73
N ILE A 82 -10.26 5.15 10.66
CA ILE A 82 -11.22 5.04 11.78
C ILE A 82 -10.53 4.47 13.02
N GLN A 83 -9.76 3.40 12.85
CA GLN A 83 -9.03 2.74 13.93
C GLN A 83 -7.97 3.66 14.54
N GLN A 84 -7.09 4.25 13.72
CA GLN A 84 -5.98 5.07 14.19
C GLN A 84 -6.46 6.37 14.86
N ILE A 85 -7.43 7.07 14.29
CA ILE A 85 -8.02 8.27 14.90
C ILE A 85 -8.73 7.90 16.21
N GLY A 86 -9.42 6.76 16.25
CA GLY A 86 -10.04 6.27 17.46
C GLY A 86 -9.02 6.02 18.58
N LEU A 87 -7.92 5.36 18.27
CA LEU A 87 -6.82 5.08 19.21
C LEU A 87 -6.16 6.38 19.69
N LEU A 88 -5.86 7.34 18.81
CA LEU A 88 -5.31 8.66 19.18
C LEU A 88 -6.21 9.36 20.22
N ILE A 89 -7.51 9.43 19.95
CA ILE A 89 -8.47 10.08 20.86
C ILE A 89 -8.54 9.33 22.20
N THR A 90 -8.55 8.00 22.17
CA THR A 90 -8.61 7.18 23.38
C THR A 90 -7.35 7.32 24.23
N ASN A 91 -6.18 7.29 23.60
CA ASN A 91 -4.90 7.29 24.30
C ASN A 91 -4.54 8.68 24.87
N HIS A 92 -4.92 9.75 24.19
CA HIS A 92 -4.52 11.10 24.58
C HIS A 92 -5.64 11.96 25.18
N GLY A 93 -6.90 11.58 25.01
CA GLY A 93 -8.04 12.31 25.55
C GLY A 93 -8.24 13.71 24.94
N VAL A 94 -7.66 13.97 23.76
CA VAL A 94 -7.76 15.26 23.08
C VAL A 94 -8.35 15.09 21.67
N PRO A 95 -9.01 16.11 21.11
CA PRO A 95 -9.61 16.01 19.79
C PRO A 95 -8.55 16.04 18.68
N VAL A 96 -8.89 15.45 17.54
CA VAL A 96 -8.16 15.62 16.27
C VAL A 96 -8.83 16.70 15.44
N SER A 97 -8.05 17.52 14.74
CA SER A 97 -8.53 18.49 13.77
C SER A 97 -8.38 17.92 12.36
N ILE A 98 -9.40 18.13 11.54
CA ILE A 98 -9.41 17.76 10.12
C ILE A 98 -9.55 19.04 9.30
N GLY A 99 -8.59 19.31 8.43
CA GLY A 99 -8.53 20.50 7.61
C GLY A 99 -7.94 20.27 6.22
N VAL A 100 -7.70 21.34 5.52
CA VAL A 100 -6.93 21.35 4.27
C VAL A 100 -5.50 21.70 4.62
N SER A 101 -4.55 20.92 4.11
CA SER A 101 -3.12 21.17 4.30
C SER A 101 -2.58 22.27 3.38
N SER A 102 -1.32 22.61 3.54
CA SER A 102 -0.58 23.43 2.58
C SER A 102 0.14 22.61 1.49
N THR A 103 -0.02 21.28 1.49
CA THR A 103 0.62 20.38 0.53
C THR A 103 -0.24 20.27 -0.72
N GLU A 104 0.32 20.65 -1.85
CA GLU A 104 -0.34 20.61 -3.14
C GLU A 104 -0.62 19.16 -3.57
N MET A 105 -1.79 18.96 -4.19
CA MET A 105 -2.19 17.69 -4.81
C MET A 105 -1.80 17.74 -6.29
N PRO A 106 -0.87 16.89 -6.76
CA PRO A 106 -0.53 16.80 -8.17
C PRO A 106 -1.72 16.33 -9.01
N VAL A 107 -1.94 17.01 -10.15
CA VAL A 107 -3.06 16.71 -11.05
C VAL A 107 -3.05 15.26 -11.54
N HIS A 108 -1.88 14.68 -11.72
CA HIS A 108 -1.72 13.28 -12.16
C HIS A 108 -2.45 12.30 -11.25
N PHE A 109 -2.42 12.53 -9.93
CA PHE A 109 -3.04 11.62 -8.96
C PHE A 109 -4.56 11.81 -8.87
N ALA A 110 -5.05 13.03 -9.13
CA ALA A 110 -6.47 13.28 -9.21
C ALA A 110 -7.09 12.63 -10.47
N VAL A 111 -6.44 12.82 -11.62
CA VAL A 111 -6.91 12.33 -12.93
C VAL A 111 -6.81 10.81 -13.06
N ALA A 112 -5.76 10.19 -12.51
CA ALA A 112 -5.56 8.75 -12.59
C ALA A 112 -6.70 7.92 -11.99
N ASN A 113 -7.47 8.52 -11.07
CA ASN A 113 -8.60 7.88 -10.41
C ASN A 113 -9.96 8.27 -11.02
N ASP A 114 -9.98 9.08 -12.08
CA ASP A 114 -11.21 9.55 -12.72
C ASP A 114 -11.38 8.92 -14.11
N ALA A 115 -12.30 7.95 -14.23
CA ALA A 115 -12.60 7.27 -15.48
C ALA A 115 -13.22 8.19 -16.56
N ASN A 116 -13.64 9.41 -16.19
CA ASN A 116 -14.27 10.34 -17.12
C ASN A 116 -13.25 11.26 -17.80
N VAL A 117 -12.01 11.26 -17.35
CA VAL A 117 -10.96 12.08 -17.96
C VAL A 117 -10.29 11.31 -19.09
N SER A 118 -10.47 11.79 -20.32
CA SER A 118 -9.78 11.25 -21.50
C SER A 118 -8.54 12.09 -21.80
N VAL A 119 -7.36 11.52 -21.54
CA VAL A 119 -6.10 12.11 -22.02
C VAL A 119 -5.95 11.78 -23.51
N PRO A 120 -5.47 12.71 -24.38
CA PRO A 120 -5.21 12.41 -25.78
C PRO A 120 -4.34 11.16 -25.94
N GLN A 121 -4.65 10.29 -26.91
CA GLN A 121 -3.97 9.00 -27.09
C GLN A 121 -2.47 9.12 -27.38
N ASP A 122 -2.08 10.23 -28.01
CA ASP A 122 -0.68 10.56 -28.30
C ASP A 122 0.04 11.24 -27.11
N GLY A 123 -0.70 11.53 -26.02
CA GLY A 123 -0.17 12.22 -24.83
C GLY A 123 0.18 13.68 -25.08
N SER A 124 -0.16 14.24 -26.27
CA SER A 124 0.09 15.64 -26.57
C SER A 124 -0.92 16.54 -25.86
N LEU A 125 -0.43 17.59 -25.23
CA LEU A 125 -1.23 18.68 -24.69
C LEU A 125 -0.80 19.96 -25.41
N ASP A 126 -1.75 20.81 -25.77
CA ASP A 126 -1.48 22.10 -26.40
C ASP A 126 -0.92 23.13 -25.43
N PHE A 127 -0.64 22.72 -24.19
CA PHE A 127 -0.08 23.57 -23.13
C PHE A 127 0.93 22.81 -22.26
N THR A 128 1.75 23.58 -21.54
CA THR A 128 2.72 23.00 -20.60
C THR A 128 2.06 22.67 -19.29
N LEU A 129 1.92 21.38 -18.97
CA LEU A 129 1.23 20.91 -17.76
C LEU A 129 1.78 21.55 -16.48
N ARG A 130 3.11 21.69 -16.37
CA ARG A 130 3.78 22.28 -15.19
C ARG A 130 3.46 23.75 -14.97
N ASP A 131 3.11 24.48 -16.01
CA ASP A 131 2.76 25.90 -15.90
C ASP A 131 1.32 26.07 -15.40
N SER A 132 0.46 25.09 -15.71
CA SER A 132 -0.97 25.15 -15.42
C SER A 132 -1.38 24.42 -14.15
N PHE A 133 -0.65 23.37 -13.75
CA PHE A 133 -1.01 22.49 -12.61
C PHE A 133 0.23 22.12 -11.79
N ASP A 134 0.00 21.70 -10.55
CA ASP A 134 1.02 21.05 -9.75
C ASP A 134 1.22 19.61 -10.25
N VAL A 135 2.49 19.20 -10.36
CA VAL A 135 2.92 17.89 -10.85
C VAL A 135 3.71 17.16 -9.77
N PRO A 136 3.84 15.82 -9.80
CA PRO A 136 4.62 15.09 -8.82
C PRO A 136 6.06 15.61 -8.75
N ASP A 137 6.54 15.87 -7.54
CA ASP A 137 7.91 16.23 -7.25
C ASP A 137 8.58 15.11 -6.45
N LEU A 138 9.68 14.58 -7.00
CA LEU A 138 10.45 13.52 -6.34
C LEU A 138 11.00 13.94 -4.97
N ALA A 139 11.25 15.23 -4.77
CA ALA A 139 11.68 15.76 -3.49
C ALA A 139 10.63 15.62 -2.37
N THR A 140 9.36 15.42 -2.72
CA THR A 140 8.25 15.25 -1.76
C THR A 140 7.81 13.79 -1.61
N THR A 141 8.38 12.87 -2.38
CA THR A 141 8.07 11.44 -2.35
C THR A 141 9.18 10.59 -1.70
N HIS A 142 10.06 11.23 -0.90
CA HIS A 142 11.14 10.56 -0.19
C HIS A 142 10.66 9.79 1.05
N ASP A 143 11.51 8.90 1.53
CA ASP A 143 11.24 8.04 2.70
C ASP A 143 11.89 8.58 4.00
N SER A 144 12.16 9.89 4.10
CA SER A 144 12.89 10.49 5.24
C SER A 144 12.17 10.28 6.56
N ILE A 145 10.83 10.30 6.58
CA ILE A 145 10.06 10.08 7.80
C ILE A 145 10.23 8.64 8.28
N VAL A 146 9.97 7.66 7.43
CA VAL A 146 10.04 6.24 7.79
C VAL A 146 11.47 5.80 8.10
N ASN A 147 12.46 6.43 7.49
CA ASN A 147 13.89 6.20 7.76
C ASN A 147 14.40 6.99 8.98
N GLY A 148 13.56 7.78 9.65
CA GLY A 148 13.92 8.51 10.83
C GLY A 148 14.85 9.72 10.60
N ASN A 149 14.90 10.25 9.38
CA ASN A 149 15.74 11.40 9.01
C ASN A 149 14.97 12.73 9.12
N GLU A 150 13.65 12.70 9.19
CA GLU A 150 12.79 13.87 9.27
C GLU A 150 11.91 13.80 10.51
N PHE A 151 12.09 14.76 11.41
CA PHE A 151 11.42 14.78 12.71
C PHE A 151 10.42 15.94 12.86
N HIS A 152 10.51 16.95 12.00
CA HIS A 152 9.64 18.13 12.03
C HIS A 152 9.35 18.62 10.60
N TYR A 153 8.11 19.02 10.37
CA TYR A 153 7.75 19.77 9.18
C TYR A 153 8.16 21.25 9.28
N PRO A 154 8.16 22.02 8.18
CA PRO A 154 8.51 23.45 8.21
C PRO A 154 7.67 24.31 9.16
N ASP A 155 6.43 23.90 9.46
CA ASP A 155 5.54 24.56 10.42
C ASP A 155 5.82 24.16 11.88
N GLY A 156 6.85 23.37 12.14
CA GLY A 156 7.24 22.87 13.44
C GLY A 156 6.42 21.68 13.95
N SER A 157 5.42 21.21 13.21
CA SER A 157 4.69 20.00 13.59
C SER A 157 5.54 18.75 13.30
N ARG A 158 5.27 17.67 14.04
CA ARG A 158 5.94 16.37 13.87
C ARG A 158 5.10 15.46 12.95
N PRO A 159 5.73 14.56 12.19
CA PRO A 159 5.00 13.57 11.41
C PRO A 159 4.13 12.67 12.29
N LEU A 160 2.85 12.51 11.88
CA LEU A 160 1.89 11.60 12.52
C LEU A 160 1.82 10.23 11.82
N ALA A 161 2.34 10.13 10.60
CA ALA A 161 2.36 8.91 9.82
C ALA A 161 3.71 8.75 9.10
N PRO A 162 4.10 7.50 8.76
CA PRO A 162 5.39 7.23 8.12
C PRO A 162 5.49 7.73 6.67
N PHE A 163 4.34 7.94 6.01
CA PHE A 163 4.27 8.36 4.61
C PHE A 163 3.39 9.58 4.43
N THR A 164 3.83 10.54 3.62
CA THR A 164 3.02 11.67 3.18
C THR A 164 1.96 11.24 2.14
N ALA A 165 0.94 12.05 1.90
CA ALA A 165 -0.07 11.77 0.87
C ALA A 165 0.57 11.61 -0.51
N GLN A 166 1.51 12.48 -0.89
CA GLN A 166 2.20 12.39 -2.18
C GLN A 166 3.02 11.11 -2.31
N ARG A 167 3.71 10.67 -1.23
CA ARG A 167 4.45 9.41 -1.21
C ARG A 167 3.52 8.20 -1.38
N VAL A 168 2.34 8.25 -0.76
CA VAL A 168 1.31 7.21 -0.93
C VAL A 168 0.80 7.19 -2.37
N ASP A 169 0.38 8.32 -2.93
CA ASP A 169 -0.12 8.40 -4.30
C ASP A 169 0.92 7.94 -5.33
N TYR A 170 2.17 8.35 -5.16
CA TYR A 170 3.27 7.85 -5.98
C TYR A 170 3.35 6.32 -5.94
N SER A 171 3.26 5.71 -4.76
CA SER A 171 3.28 4.26 -4.63
C SER A 171 2.07 3.58 -5.25
N LEU A 172 0.86 4.13 -5.08
CA LEU A 172 -0.35 3.58 -5.70
C LEU A 172 -0.24 3.60 -7.23
N ALA A 173 0.27 4.69 -7.82
CA ALA A 173 0.52 4.79 -9.25
C ALA A 173 1.57 3.77 -9.73
N ARG A 174 2.65 3.58 -8.96
CA ARG A 174 3.69 2.59 -9.28
C ARG A 174 3.20 1.16 -9.15
N LEU A 175 2.37 0.85 -8.14
CA LEU A 175 1.74 -0.46 -7.99
C LEU A 175 0.88 -0.78 -9.22
N SER A 176 0.00 0.13 -9.62
CA SER A 176 -0.82 -0.06 -10.82
C SER A 176 0.04 -0.31 -12.07
N HIS A 177 1.13 0.44 -12.23
CA HIS A 177 2.06 0.26 -13.34
C HIS A 177 2.75 -1.11 -13.35
N TYR A 178 3.25 -1.56 -12.19
CA TYR A 178 4.00 -2.81 -12.10
C TYR A 178 3.10 -4.06 -12.13
N THR A 179 1.91 -3.97 -11.54
CA THR A 179 1.05 -5.12 -11.30
C THR A 179 -0.11 -5.23 -12.30
N ALA A 180 -0.43 -4.12 -13.01
CA ALA A 180 -1.63 -3.95 -13.80
C ALA A 180 -2.93 -4.28 -13.02
N THR A 181 -2.92 -4.03 -11.70
CA THR A 181 -4.10 -4.14 -10.84
C THR A 181 -4.28 -2.89 -10.00
N ALA A 182 -5.52 -2.55 -9.69
CA ALA A 182 -5.85 -1.41 -8.86
C ALA A 182 -5.60 -1.69 -7.37
N ALA A 183 -5.26 -0.65 -6.61
CA ALA A 183 -4.94 -0.77 -5.19
C ALA A 183 -6.10 -1.31 -4.34
N GLU A 184 -7.34 -1.09 -4.76
CA GLU A 184 -8.58 -1.55 -4.12
C GLU A 184 -8.71 -3.07 -4.06
N HIS A 185 -7.96 -3.79 -4.91
CA HIS A 185 -7.99 -5.25 -4.91
C HIS A 185 -7.03 -5.86 -3.90
N PHE A 186 -6.00 -5.12 -3.46
CA PHE A 186 -5.01 -5.64 -2.51
C PHE A 186 -5.67 -6.04 -1.19
N GLN A 187 -5.22 -7.20 -0.68
CA GLN A 187 -5.69 -7.78 0.57
C GLN A 187 -4.62 -7.64 1.66
N ASN A 188 -5.02 -7.82 2.92
CA ASN A 188 -4.14 -7.59 4.08
C ASN A 188 -3.05 -8.65 4.26
N HIS A 189 -3.14 -9.79 3.57
CA HIS A 189 -2.10 -10.81 3.58
C HIS A 189 -1.48 -10.88 2.19
N VAL A 190 -0.17 -10.62 2.11
CA VAL A 190 0.54 -10.58 0.83
C VAL A 190 1.54 -11.72 0.75
N LEU A 191 1.40 -12.52 -0.31
CA LEU A 191 2.36 -13.55 -0.68
C LEU A 191 3.22 -13.03 -1.83
N PHE A 192 4.53 -13.19 -1.72
CA PHE A 192 5.46 -12.95 -2.82
C PHE A 192 5.97 -14.29 -3.35
N THR A 193 6.13 -14.37 -4.64
CA THR A 193 6.77 -15.52 -5.30
C THR A 193 7.58 -15.07 -6.52
N ASN A 194 8.46 -15.92 -6.98
CA ASN A 194 9.18 -15.76 -8.25
C ASN A 194 8.96 -16.94 -9.20
N TYR A 195 8.00 -17.82 -8.89
CA TYR A 195 7.70 -19.01 -9.69
C TYR A 195 6.26 -19.01 -10.21
N GLN A 196 6.11 -19.25 -11.50
CA GLN A 196 4.80 -19.37 -12.13
C GLN A 196 3.96 -20.53 -11.57
N PHE A 197 4.62 -21.61 -11.16
CA PHE A 197 3.97 -22.76 -10.50
C PHE A 197 3.09 -22.32 -9.31
N TYR A 198 3.59 -21.44 -8.43
CA TYR A 198 2.79 -20.97 -7.29
C TYR A 198 1.63 -20.04 -7.70
N VAL A 199 1.72 -19.36 -8.83
CA VAL A 199 0.60 -18.60 -9.39
C VAL A 199 -0.51 -19.53 -9.83
N GLU A 200 -0.15 -20.63 -10.53
CA GLU A 200 -1.11 -21.64 -11.00
C GLU A 200 -1.79 -22.37 -9.84
N GLU A 201 -1.02 -22.75 -8.82
CA GLU A 201 -1.56 -23.35 -7.59
C GLU A 201 -2.46 -22.38 -6.82
N PHE A 202 -2.10 -21.10 -6.77
CA PHE A 202 -2.93 -20.08 -6.13
C PHE A 202 -4.25 -19.86 -6.88
N GLU A 203 -4.24 -19.86 -8.20
CA GLU A 203 -5.47 -19.80 -9.01
C GLU A 203 -6.33 -21.04 -8.78
N ALA A 204 -5.73 -22.24 -8.79
CA ALA A 204 -6.45 -23.49 -8.51
C ALA A 204 -7.10 -23.47 -7.12
N TYR A 205 -6.35 -23.04 -6.10
CA TYR A 205 -6.87 -22.85 -4.75
C TYR A 205 -8.00 -21.82 -4.70
N ALA A 206 -7.84 -20.69 -5.38
CA ALA A 206 -8.87 -19.66 -5.43
C ALA A 206 -10.18 -20.21 -6.02
N ARG A 207 -10.13 -20.98 -7.11
CA ARG A 207 -11.29 -21.63 -7.70
C ARG A 207 -11.94 -22.64 -6.76
N GLN A 208 -11.13 -23.41 -6.05
CA GLN A 208 -11.62 -24.36 -5.05
C GLN A 208 -12.41 -23.66 -3.93
N VAL A 209 -11.87 -22.58 -3.34
CA VAL A 209 -12.52 -21.88 -2.24
C VAL A 209 -13.71 -21.02 -2.69
N LEU A 210 -13.74 -20.56 -3.95
CA LEU A 210 -14.90 -19.89 -4.52
C LEU A 210 -16.06 -20.87 -4.77
N ALA A 211 -15.79 -22.17 -4.93
CA ALA A 211 -16.83 -23.21 -5.03
C ALA A 211 -17.49 -23.53 -3.66
N ASP A 212 -16.87 -23.13 -2.56
CA ASP A 212 -17.35 -23.32 -1.19
C ASP A 212 -17.98 -22.02 -0.65
N PRO A 213 -19.33 -21.93 -0.52
CA PRO A 213 -20.00 -20.73 -0.01
C PRO A 213 -19.61 -20.37 1.44
N ASP A 214 -19.14 -21.33 2.20
CA ASP A 214 -18.76 -21.14 3.62
C ASP A 214 -17.29 -20.69 3.78
N SER A 215 -16.52 -20.67 2.71
CA SER A 215 -15.12 -20.24 2.72
C SER A 215 -14.92 -18.78 3.13
N GLY A 216 -15.96 -17.94 2.90
CA GLY A 216 -15.94 -16.50 3.14
C GLY A 216 -15.16 -15.68 2.11
N TYR A 217 -14.62 -16.31 1.05
CA TYR A 217 -14.06 -15.60 -0.10
C TYR A 217 -15.18 -15.18 -1.08
N THR A 218 -14.99 -14.04 -1.73
CA THR A 218 -16.04 -13.41 -2.54
C THR A 218 -15.73 -13.36 -4.03
N SER A 219 -14.48 -13.23 -4.38
CA SER A 219 -14.03 -13.14 -5.77
C SER A 219 -12.53 -13.36 -5.91
N PHE A 220 -12.09 -13.62 -7.13
CA PHE A 220 -10.70 -13.69 -7.51
C PHE A 220 -10.42 -12.69 -8.62
N VAL A 221 -9.41 -11.83 -8.45
CA VAL A 221 -9.04 -10.81 -9.42
C VAL A 221 -7.67 -11.14 -9.97
N GLY A 222 -7.60 -11.22 -11.28
CA GLY A 222 -6.35 -11.39 -12.02
C GLY A 222 -5.80 -10.07 -12.57
N THR A 223 -4.66 -10.17 -13.19
CA THR A 223 -3.99 -9.08 -13.89
C THR A 223 -4.94 -8.40 -14.90
N GLY A 224 -4.91 -7.07 -14.94
CA GLY A 224 -5.83 -6.27 -15.75
C GLY A 224 -7.18 -5.99 -15.08
N ASN A 225 -7.28 -6.19 -13.76
CA ASN A 225 -8.50 -6.02 -12.95
C ASN A 225 -9.66 -6.94 -13.39
N ILE A 226 -9.32 -8.10 -13.95
CA ILE A 226 -10.35 -9.07 -14.38
C ILE A 226 -10.82 -9.82 -13.14
N GLU A 227 -12.05 -9.59 -12.74
CA GLU A 227 -12.66 -10.18 -11.54
C GLU A 227 -13.61 -11.32 -11.92
N ILE A 228 -13.46 -12.46 -11.26
CA ILE A 228 -14.38 -13.60 -11.34
C ILE A 228 -14.96 -13.89 -9.96
N THR A 229 -16.26 -14.21 -9.93
CA THR A 229 -17.00 -14.63 -8.73
C THR A 229 -17.38 -16.11 -8.79
N GLU A 230 -17.41 -16.67 -10.01
CA GLU A 230 -17.73 -18.07 -10.25
C GLU A 230 -16.46 -18.89 -10.49
N PRO A 231 -16.31 -20.07 -9.83
CA PRO A 231 -15.11 -20.89 -9.93
C PRO A 231 -14.78 -21.39 -11.33
N THR A 232 -15.78 -21.51 -12.20
CA THR A 232 -15.64 -21.96 -13.59
C THR A 232 -15.49 -20.83 -14.60
N ALA A 233 -15.61 -19.57 -14.17
CA ALA A 233 -15.46 -18.44 -15.07
C ALA A 233 -14.06 -18.37 -15.67
N PRO A 234 -13.92 -18.02 -16.97
CA PRO A 234 -12.63 -17.84 -17.58
C PRO A 234 -11.91 -16.65 -16.97
N LEU A 235 -10.61 -16.80 -16.70
CA LEU A 235 -9.70 -15.71 -16.34
C LEU A 235 -8.76 -15.47 -17.51
N PRO A 236 -9.08 -14.54 -18.42
CA PRO A 236 -8.22 -14.25 -19.57
C PRO A 236 -6.84 -13.79 -19.13
N VAL A 237 -5.81 -14.39 -19.71
CA VAL A 237 -4.44 -13.93 -19.53
C VAL A 237 -4.18 -12.80 -20.53
N PRO A 238 -3.73 -11.62 -20.09
CA PRO A 238 -3.37 -10.54 -21.00
C PRO A 238 -2.28 -10.97 -21.99
N ALA A 239 -2.35 -10.49 -23.23
CA ALA A 239 -1.36 -10.80 -24.27
C ALA A 239 0.08 -10.41 -23.85
N LYS A 240 0.20 -9.41 -22.96
CA LYS A 240 1.45 -9.01 -22.33
C LYS A 240 1.23 -8.90 -20.84
N LEU A 241 1.93 -9.72 -20.07
CA LEU A 241 1.95 -9.62 -18.63
C LEU A 241 2.69 -8.37 -18.17
N PRO A 242 2.26 -7.74 -17.06
CA PRO A 242 3.02 -6.68 -16.41
C PRO A 242 4.32 -7.24 -15.80
N GLN A 243 5.17 -6.36 -15.32
CA GLN A 243 6.46 -6.76 -14.72
C GLN A 243 6.28 -7.64 -13.48
N MET A 244 5.24 -7.39 -12.68
CA MET A 244 4.92 -8.09 -11.44
C MET A 244 3.44 -8.52 -11.45
N PRO A 245 3.07 -9.57 -12.20
CA PRO A 245 1.69 -10.05 -12.27
C PRO A 245 1.16 -10.30 -10.86
N THR A 246 -0.02 -9.77 -10.58
CA THR A 246 -0.61 -9.81 -9.25
C THR A 246 -2.03 -10.35 -9.30
N TYR A 247 -2.37 -11.12 -8.29
CA TYR A 247 -3.64 -11.83 -8.17
C TYR A 247 -4.21 -11.64 -6.77
N HIS A 248 -5.52 -11.46 -6.67
CA HIS A 248 -6.16 -11.15 -5.40
C HIS A 248 -7.33 -12.09 -5.14
N LEU A 249 -7.23 -12.90 -4.11
CA LEU A 249 -8.32 -13.71 -3.60
C LEU A 249 -9.01 -12.90 -2.49
N LYS A 250 -10.14 -12.29 -2.84
CA LYS A 250 -10.80 -11.26 -2.03
C LYS A 250 -11.67 -11.86 -0.94
N ARG A 251 -11.59 -11.24 0.22
CA ARG A 251 -12.45 -11.50 1.36
C ARG A 251 -12.93 -10.20 1.97
N LYS A 252 -14.13 -10.20 2.54
CA LYS A 252 -14.70 -9.01 3.17
C LYS A 252 -13.73 -8.36 4.16
N GLY A 253 -13.64 -7.03 4.12
CA GLY A 253 -12.77 -6.25 5.01
C GLY A 253 -11.27 -6.38 4.70
N GLY A 254 -10.91 -6.80 3.48
CA GLY A 254 -9.50 -6.97 3.08
C GLY A 254 -8.82 -8.19 3.68
N GLY A 255 -9.57 -9.09 4.35
CA GLY A 255 -9.03 -10.27 5.02
C GLY A 255 -8.62 -11.42 4.10
N GLY A 256 -8.57 -11.20 2.81
CA GLY A 256 -8.13 -12.17 1.80
C GLY A 256 -6.61 -12.19 1.60
N ILE A 257 -6.20 -12.69 0.44
CA ILE A 257 -4.79 -12.91 0.09
C ILE A 257 -4.49 -12.23 -1.24
N THR A 258 -3.39 -11.49 -1.32
CA THR A 258 -2.78 -11.02 -2.56
C THR A 258 -1.51 -11.81 -2.85
N LEU A 259 -1.39 -12.37 -4.04
CA LEU A 259 -0.16 -13.00 -4.53
C LEU A 259 0.49 -12.09 -5.57
N VAL A 260 1.76 -11.76 -5.37
CA VAL A 260 2.57 -10.96 -6.30
C VAL A 260 3.71 -11.81 -6.83
N ASN A 261 3.74 -12.03 -8.14
CA ASN A 261 4.91 -12.62 -8.77
C ASN A 261 5.93 -11.51 -9.06
N ILE A 262 6.93 -11.40 -8.18
CA ILE A 262 7.95 -10.35 -8.25
C ILE A 262 9.07 -10.64 -9.26
N GLY A 263 9.06 -11.82 -9.89
CA GLY A 263 10.19 -12.26 -10.71
C GLY A 263 11.44 -12.51 -9.87
N VAL A 264 12.61 -12.37 -10.47
CA VAL A 264 13.90 -12.71 -9.83
C VAL A 264 14.67 -11.47 -9.44
N GLY A 265 15.26 -11.51 -8.25
CA GLY A 265 16.25 -10.55 -7.78
C GLY A 265 15.79 -9.64 -6.64
N PRO A 266 16.75 -9.20 -5.79
CA PRO A 266 16.45 -8.39 -4.60
C PRO A 266 15.92 -7.00 -4.95
N SER A 267 16.29 -6.42 -6.10
CA SER A 267 15.77 -5.12 -6.53
C SER A 267 14.27 -5.15 -6.82
N ASN A 268 13.76 -6.25 -7.42
CA ASN A 268 12.32 -6.42 -7.62
C ASN A 268 11.57 -6.59 -6.29
N ALA A 269 12.14 -7.36 -5.37
CA ALA A 269 11.58 -7.52 -4.03
C ALA A 269 11.50 -6.17 -3.32
N LYS A 270 12.59 -5.37 -3.34
CA LYS A 270 12.60 -4.02 -2.75
C LYS A 270 11.53 -3.13 -3.39
N THR A 271 11.48 -3.06 -4.73
CA THR A 271 10.48 -2.25 -5.43
C THR A 271 9.05 -2.64 -5.05
N ALA A 272 8.73 -3.93 -5.02
CA ALA A 272 7.40 -4.41 -4.64
C ALA A 272 7.07 -4.04 -3.20
N THR A 273 7.97 -4.31 -2.26
CA THR A 273 7.74 -4.05 -0.83
C THR A 273 7.64 -2.57 -0.51
N ASP A 274 8.48 -1.71 -1.09
CA ASP A 274 8.44 -0.26 -0.90
C ASP A 274 7.07 0.34 -1.28
N HIS A 275 6.48 -0.15 -2.37
CA HIS A 275 5.18 0.37 -2.81
C HIS A 275 4.01 -0.28 -2.09
N ILE A 276 4.08 -1.58 -1.76
CA ILE A 276 3.04 -2.28 -1.01
C ILE A 276 2.98 -1.79 0.45
N ALA A 277 4.10 -1.33 1.02
CA ALA A 277 4.16 -0.82 2.39
C ALA A 277 3.13 0.28 2.69
N VAL A 278 2.82 1.14 1.71
CA VAL A 278 1.82 2.21 1.91
C VAL A 278 0.40 1.68 2.10
N LEU A 279 0.11 0.46 1.64
CA LEU A 279 -1.18 -0.24 1.85
C LEU A 279 -1.29 -0.86 3.25
N ARG A 280 -0.20 -0.91 4.01
CA ARG A 280 -0.13 -1.41 5.40
C ARG A 280 -0.70 -2.82 5.56
N PRO A 281 -0.23 -3.82 4.79
CA PRO A 281 -0.69 -5.19 4.96
C PRO A 281 -0.37 -5.70 6.37
N HIS A 282 -1.20 -6.62 6.87
CA HIS A 282 -1.00 -7.22 8.20
C HIS A 282 0.19 -8.18 8.22
N ALA A 283 0.41 -8.88 7.11
CA ALA A 283 1.51 -9.80 6.96
C ALA A 283 1.92 -9.93 5.50
N TRP A 284 3.20 -10.18 5.29
CA TRP A 284 3.75 -10.58 4.00
C TRP A 284 4.71 -11.75 4.18
N LEU A 285 4.68 -12.64 3.20
CA LEU A 285 5.44 -13.88 3.21
C LEU A 285 6.00 -14.14 1.82
N MET A 286 7.30 -14.48 1.73
CA MET A 286 7.91 -14.98 0.51
C MET A 286 7.77 -16.50 0.43
N VAL A 287 7.23 -17.00 -0.68
CA VAL A 287 7.10 -18.41 -0.99
C VAL A 287 7.97 -18.73 -2.20
N GLY A 288 8.91 -19.66 -2.05
CA GLY A 288 9.84 -19.98 -3.11
C GLY A 288 10.57 -21.31 -2.85
N HIS A 289 11.58 -21.58 -3.66
CA HIS A 289 12.41 -22.75 -3.54
C HIS A 289 13.78 -22.41 -2.95
N CYS A 290 14.33 -23.30 -2.19
CA CYS A 290 15.71 -23.22 -1.70
C CYS A 290 16.44 -24.55 -1.87
N ALA A 291 17.77 -24.50 -1.90
CA ALA A 291 18.58 -25.70 -1.88
C ALA A 291 18.66 -26.29 -0.47
N GLY A 292 18.59 -27.60 -0.35
CA GLY A 292 18.91 -28.32 0.87
C GLY A 292 20.42 -28.44 1.03
N LEU A 293 20.97 -27.97 2.16
CA LEU A 293 22.40 -28.04 2.46
C LEU A 293 22.77 -29.22 3.37
N ARG A 294 21.78 -29.89 3.96
CA ARG A 294 21.98 -31.05 4.86
C ARG A 294 21.64 -32.36 4.16
N ASN A 295 22.42 -33.38 4.41
CA ASN A 295 22.19 -34.74 3.84
C ASN A 295 20.86 -35.37 4.28
N SER A 296 20.23 -34.86 5.35
CA SER A 296 18.93 -35.31 5.82
C SER A 296 17.77 -34.67 5.07
N GLN A 297 18.01 -33.59 4.33
CA GLN A 297 16.97 -32.88 3.60
C GLN A 297 16.62 -33.57 2.28
N ARG A 298 15.33 -33.61 1.93
CA ARG A 298 14.79 -34.24 0.73
C ARG A 298 13.96 -33.22 -0.07
N LEU A 299 13.71 -33.54 -1.34
CA LEU A 299 12.76 -32.78 -2.14
C LEU A 299 11.37 -32.85 -1.50
N GLY A 300 10.75 -31.70 -1.34
CA GLY A 300 9.46 -31.58 -0.69
C GLY A 300 9.50 -31.17 0.78
N ASP A 301 10.70 -31.14 1.40
CA ASP A 301 10.84 -30.63 2.75
C ASP A 301 10.55 -29.13 2.79
N TYR A 302 9.84 -28.67 3.84
CA TYR A 302 9.63 -27.26 4.10
C TYR A 302 10.80 -26.68 4.89
N VAL A 303 11.23 -25.48 4.50
CA VAL A 303 12.22 -24.70 5.24
C VAL A 303 11.54 -23.42 5.72
N LEU A 304 11.31 -23.33 7.03
CA LEU A 304 10.84 -22.08 7.66
C LEU A 304 12.05 -21.27 8.11
N ALA A 305 12.24 -20.10 7.51
CA ALA A 305 13.35 -19.24 7.86
C ALA A 305 13.07 -18.52 9.19
N HIS A 306 13.89 -18.76 10.20
CA HIS A 306 13.81 -18.07 11.48
C HIS A 306 14.46 -16.68 11.45
N ALA A 307 15.54 -16.55 10.66
CA ALA A 307 16.25 -15.30 10.49
C ALA A 307 17.09 -15.32 9.20
N TYR A 308 17.43 -14.14 8.72
CA TYR A 308 18.24 -13.95 7.52
C TYR A 308 19.53 -13.20 7.86
N LEU A 309 20.66 -13.73 7.44
CA LEU A 309 21.91 -12.97 7.33
C LEU A 309 21.93 -12.26 5.97
N ARG A 310 22.29 -10.99 5.97
CA ARG A 310 22.19 -10.15 4.78
C ARG A 310 23.57 -9.94 4.14
N GLU A 311 24.05 -10.92 3.40
CA GLU A 311 25.25 -10.76 2.57
C GLU A 311 24.90 -10.21 1.15
N ASP A 312 23.72 -9.63 0.99
CA ASP A 312 23.27 -8.98 -0.23
C ASP A 312 23.71 -7.50 -0.34
N HIS A 313 24.21 -6.93 0.76
CA HIS A 313 24.72 -5.56 0.86
C HIS A 313 23.69 -4.47 0.55
N VAL A 314 22.38 -4.75 0.70
CA VAL A 314 21.31 -3.79 0.41
C VAL A 314 21.07 -2.82 1.57
N LEU A 315 21.29 -3.26 2.82
CA LEU A 315 21.02 -2.47 4.04
C LEU A 315 22.27 -2.34 4.92
N ASP A 316 23.46 -2.30 4.35
CA ASP A 316 24.72 -2.30 5.12
C ASP A 316 24.87 -1.07 6.00
N ASP A 317 24.34 0.08 5.57
CA ASP A 317 24.39 1.34 6.33
C ASP A 317 23.43 1.33 7.54
N ASP A 318 22.39 0.46 7.52
CA ASP A 318 21.38 0.42 8.57
C ASP A 318 21.71 -0.58 9.68
N LEU A 319 22.29 -1.74 9.30
CA LEU A 319 22.60 -2.85 10.20
C LEU A 319 23.88 -3.57 9.77
N PRO A 320 24.77 -3.91 10.73
CA PRO A 320 25.91 -4.78 10.42
C PRO A 320 25.46 -6.09 9.79
N VAL A 321 26.17 -6.57 8.76
CA VAL A 321 25.81 -7.77 7.97
C VAL A 321 25.71 -9.05 8.81
N TRP A 322 26.45 -9.12 9.92
CA TRP A 322 26.45 -10.29 10.83
C TRP A 322 25.22 -10.34 11.76
N VAL A 323 24.40 -9.28 11.83
CA VAL A 323 23.17 -9.27 12.64
C VAL A 323 22.06 -9.95 11.86
N PRO A 324 21.53 -11.11 12.31
CA PRO A 324 20.40 -11.75 11.64
C PRO A 324 19.12 -10.96 11.86
N ILE A 325 18.30 -10.82 10.81
CA ILE A 325 16.96 -10.24 10.89
C ILE A 325 15.97 -11.39 11.12
N PRO A 326 15.31 -11.46 12.30
CA PRO A 326 14.38 -12.53 12.60
C PRO A 326 13.02 -12.28 11.94
N ALA A 327 12.28 -13.36 11.68
CA ALA A 327 10.86 -13.29 11.40
C ALA A 327 10.08 -12.84 12.65
N LEU A 328 8.87 -12.29 12.47
CA LEU A 328 7.97 -12.03 13.59
C LEU A 328 7.54 -13.35 14.25
N ALA A 329 7.56 -13.41 15.57
CA ALA A 329 7.27 -14.62 16.33
C ALA A 329 5.87 -15.16 16.05
N GLU A 330 4.88 -14.28 15.90
CA GLU A 330 3.49 -14.64 15.60
C GLU A 330 3.36 -15.29 14.22
N ILE A 331 4.09 -14.77 13.23
CA ILE A 331 4.11 -15.34 11.87
C ILE A 331 4.81 -16.70 11.88
N GLN A 332 5.91 -16.84 12.63
CA GLN A 332 6.62 -18.10 12.75
C GLN A 332 5.73 -19.20 13.34
N ILE A 333 5.02 -18.92 14.44
CA ILE A 333 4.09 -19.85 15.09
C ILE A 333 2.93 -20.22 14.14
N ALA A 334 2.40 -19.24 13.41
CA ALA A 334 1.33 -19.48 12.45
C ALA A 334 1.78 -20.40 11.30
N LEU A 335 2.99 -20.19 10.78
CA LEU A 335 3.57 -21.03 9.72
C LEU A 335 3.87 -22.46 10.21
N GLU A 336 4.44 -22.63 11.40
CA GLU A 336 4.67 -23.95 12.01
C GLU A 336 3.34 -24.71 12.17
N THR A 337 2.31 -24.04 12.65
CA THR A 337 0.97 -24.61 12.78
C THR A 337 0.38 -24.99 11.41
N ALA A 338 0.53 -24.14 10.40
CA ALA A 338 0.03 -24.40 9.07
C ALA A 338 0.74 -25.62 8.44
N VAL A 339 2.07 -25.73 8.56
CA VAL A 339 2.83 -26.88 8.09
C VAL A 339 2.41 -28.16 8.80
N ALA A 340 2.26 -28.13 10.12
CA ALA A 340 1.82 -29.29 10.88
C ALA A 340 0.40 -29.79 10.50
N ASN A 341 -0.47 -28.88 10.04
CA ASN A 341 -1.83 -29.23 9.60
C ASN A 341 -1.88 -29.87 8.19
N VAL A 342 -0.86 -29.65 7.36
CA VAL A 342 -0.84 -30.16 5.97
C VAL A 342 0.21 -31.24 5.73
N THR A 343 1.03 -31.53 6.73
CA THR A 343 2.06 -32.58 6.68
C THR A 343 1.81 -33.62 7.75
N GLU A 344 2.08 -34.89 7.45
CA GLU A 344 2.15 -35.97 8.44
C GLU A 344 3.48 -35.85 9.19
N LEU A 345 3.57 -34.95 10.14
CA LEU A 345 4.70 -34.83 11.06
C LEU A 345 4.43 -35.57 12.37
#